data_a2f53e897d3129b33524ebc1c046e84e
#
_entry.id   a2f53e897d3129b33524ebc1c046e84e
#
_cell.length_a   1.000
_cell.length_b   1.000
_cell.length_c   1.000
_cell.angle_alpha   90.00
_cell.angle_beta   90.00
_cell.angle_gamma   90.00
#
_symmetry.space_group_name_H-M   'P 1'
#
loop_
_entity.id
_entity.type
_entity.pdbx_description
1 polymer ?
#
loop_
_entity_poly.entity_id
_entity_poly.type
_entity_poly.pdbx_seq_one_letter_code
_entity_poly.pdbx_strand_id
1 'polypeptide(L)'
;LEPADIDYVNAHGTSTPHGDPSEAEAMARVFGERQPLITSTKSQTGHAIGAAGSLEVIYTVLMMRGGFIAPSLNVNDENLDPSCAHLRIVRERAVEADLRTALSNSFGFGGTNATLVLRRWEDAAR
;
A
#
# COMPACT_ATOMS: atom_id res chain seq x y z
N LEU A 1 -10.75 -14.51 -2.45
CA LEU A 1 -10.55 -13.27 -1.70
C LEU A 1 -11.51 -12.21 -2.21
N GLU A 2 -12.15 -11.51 -1.29
CA GLU A 2 -12.96 -10.35 -1.59
C GLU A 2 -12.18 -9.07 -1.22
N PRO A 3 -12.53 -7.90 -1.76
CA PRO A 3 -11.86 -6.64 -1.38
C PRO A 3 -11.85 -6.41 0.14
N ALA A 4 -12.88 -6.87 0.83
CA ALA A 4 -13.00 -6.74 2.28
C ALA A 4 -11.99 -7.59 3.08
N ASP A 5 -11.32 -8.55 2.44
CA ASP A 5 -10.29 -9.39 3.07
C ASP A 5 -8.91 -8.72 3.08
N ILE A 6 -8.76 -7.57 2.42
CA ILE A 6 -7.49 -6.86 2.31
C ILE A 6 -7.33 -5.92 3.50
N ASP A 7 -6.30 -6.14 4.31
CA ASP A 7 -5.99 -5.33 5.48
C ASP A 7 -5.13 -4.12 5.14
N TYR A 8 -4.22 -4.28 4.16
CA TYR A 8 -3.20 -3.30 3.84
C TYR A 8 -2.83 -3.28 2.34
N VAL A 9 -2.52 -2.10 1.84
CA VAL A 9 -1.95 -1.89 0.50
C VAL A 9 -0.65 -1.11 0.60
N ASN A 10 0.44 -1.70 0.14
CA ASN A 10 1.66 -0.96 -0.21
C ASN A 10 1.48 -0.42 -1.62
N ALA A 11 1.10 0.84 -1.72
CA ALA A 11 0.79 1.50 -2.97
C ALA A 11 2.05 1.74 -3.81
N HIS A 12 1.91 1.78 -5.12
CA HIS A 12 2.97 2.27 -5.99
C HIS A 12 3.38 3.69 -5.63
N GLY A 13 2.42 4.61 -5.47
CA GLY A 13 2.52 5.90 -4.79
C GLY A 13 3.86 6.62 -4.98
N THR A 14 4.11 7.12 -6.19
CA THR A 14 5.39 7.76 -6.58
C THR A 14 5.40 9.26 -6.35
N SER A 15 4.35 9.82 -5.78
CA SER A 15 4.16 11.26 -5.58
C SER A 15 4.17 12.04 -6.90
N THR A 16 3.44 11.54 -7.88
CA THR A 16 3.29 12.19 -9.19
C THR A 16 1.87 12.70 -9.41
N PRO A 17 1.69 13.86 -10.09
CA PRO A 17 0.37 14.47 -10.29
C PRO A 17 -0.64 13.61 -11.05
N HIS A 18 -0.20 12.60 -11.77
CA HIS A 18 -1.07 11.69 -12.52
C HIS A 18 -1.14 10.30 -11.91
N GLY A 19 -0.03 9.80 -11.36
CA GLY A 19 0.05 8.45 -10.83
C GLY A 19 -0.78 8.26 -9.58
N ASP A 20 -0.59 9.11 -8.59
CA ASP A 20 -1.26 8.98 -7.30
C ASP A 20 -2.80 9.14 -7.42
N PRO A 21 -3.34 10.15 -8.13
CA PRO A 21 -4.78 10.23 -8.35
C PRO A 21 -5.37 9.04 -9.09
N SER A 22 -4.68 8.52 -10.10
CA SER A 22 -5.14 7.35 -10.86
C SER A 22 -5.18 6.08 -10.01
N GLU A 23 -4.16 5.87 -9.17
CA GLU A 23 -4.12 4.75 -8.23
C GLU A 23 -5.20 4.91 -7.16
N ALA A 24 -5.38 6.11 -6.62
CA ALA A 24 -6.41 6.43 -5.63
C ALA A 24 -7.82 6.13 -6.17
N GLU A 25 -8.11 6.54 -7.41
CA GLU A 25 -9.38 6.24 -8.08
C GLU A 25 -9.59 4.74 -8.27
N ALA A 26 -8.56 4.01 -8.70
CA ALA A 26 -8.63 2.56 -8.85
C ALA A 26 -8.92 1.87 -7.52
N MET A 27 -8.26 2.28 -6.43
CA MET A 27 -8.52 1.77 -5.09
C MET A 27 -9.94 2.09 -4.61
N ALA A 28 -10.45 3.29 -4.87
CA ALA A 28 -11.82 3.66 -4.54
C ALA A 28 -12.85 2.76 -5.25
N ARG A 29 -12.61 2.44 -6.52
CA ARG A 29 -13.49 1.55 -7.31
C ARG A 29 -13.47 0.12 -6.80
N VAL A 30 -12.32 -0.38 -6.36
CA VAL A 30 -12.17 -1.76 -5.87
C VAL A 30 -12.71 -1.93 -4.46
N PHE A 31 -12.37 -1.02 -3.55
CA PHE A 31 -12.65 -1.18 -2.12
C PHE A 31 -13.92 -0.47 -1.65
N GLY A 32 -14.45 0.48 -2.43
CA GLY A 32 -15.64 1.24 -2.05
C GLY A 32 -15.46 1.97 -0.72
N GLU A 33 -16.44 1.85 0.17
CA GLU A 33 -16.40 2.50 1.49
C GLU A 33 -15.45 1.80 2.48
N ARG A 34 -15.15 0.51 2.27
CA ARG A 34 -14.29 -0.26 3.17
C ARG A 34 -12.85 -0.27 2.69
N GLN A 35 -12.20 0.88 2.77
CA GLN A 35 -10.80 1.04 2.39
C GLN A 35 -9.86 0.28 3.36
N PRO A 36 -8.86 -0.47 2.85
CA PRO A 36 -7.75 -0.98 3.65
C PRO A 36 -6.88 0.18 4.16
N LEU A 37 -5.95 -0.12 5.08
CA LEU A 37 -4.88 0.83 5.40
C LEU A 37 -3.88 0.88 4.25
N ILE A 38 -3.38 2.07 3.94
CA ILE A 38 -2.55 2.32 2.75
C ILE A 38 -1.31 3.09 3.12
N THR A 39 -0.17 2.70 2.57
CA THR A 39 1.05 3.54 2.56
C THR A 39 1.83 3.33 1.27
N SER A 40 2.73 4.25 0.96
CA SER A 40 3.81 3.99 0.01
C SER A 40 5.14 4.01 0.75
N THR A 41 5.83 2.88 0.78
CA THR A 41 7.17 2.77 1.38
C THR A 41 8.22 3.58 0.63
N LYS A 42 7.93 4.02 -0.59
CA LYS A 42 8.79 4.93 -1.36
C LYS A 42 9.02 6.27 -0.68
N SER A 43 8.11 6.71 0.19
CA SER A 43 8.30 7.90 1.01
C SER A 43 9.51 7.82 1.93
N GLN A 44 9.93 6.61 2.30
CA GLN A 44 11.07 6.34 3.19
C GLN A 44 12.33 5.91 2.44
N THR A 45 12.17 5.16 1.35
CA THR A 45 13.28 4.46 0.67
C THR A 45 13.62 5.05 -0.69
N GLY A 46 12.79 5.93 -1.23
CA GLY A 46 12.87 6.37 -2.62
C GLY A 46 12.35 5.29 -3.58
N HIS A 47 12.39 5.62 -4.86
CA HIS A 47 11.97 4.72 -5.93
C HIS A 47 13.18 3.99 -6.53
N ALA A 48 13.34 2.73 -6.18
CA ALA A 48 14.47 1.89 -6.64
C ALA A 48 14.28 1.30 -8.05
N ILE A 49 13.44 1.92 -8.88
CA ILE A 49 13.18 1.56 -10.29
C ILE A 49 12.87 0.06 -10.44
N GLY A 50 13.73 -0.71 -11.11
CA GLY A 50 13.52 -2.15 -11.34
C GLY A 50 13.55 -3.02 -10.08
N ALA A 51 14.14 -2.55 -8.98
CA ALA A 51 14.15 -3.25 -7.69
C ALA A 51 12.96 -2.87 -6.79
N ALA A 52 12.19 -1.83 -7.13
CA ALA A 52 11.16 -1.28 -6.25
C ALA A 52 10.13 -2.34 -5.82
N GLY A 53 9.56 -3.07 -6.76
CA GLY A 53 8.54 -4.07 -6.47
C GLY A 53 9.04 -5.18 -5.53
N SER A 54 10.26 -5.67 -5.73
CA SER A 54 10.86 -6.69 -4.87
C SER A 54 11.09 -6.17 -3.45
N LEU A 55 11.60 -4.94 -3.30
CA LEU A 55 11.81 -4.31 -2.00
C LEU A 55 10.49 -4.08 -1.29
N GLU A 56 9.47 -3.60 -1.98
CA GLU A 56 8.14 -3.33 -1.42
C GLU A 56 7.46 -4.61 -0.93
N VAL A 57 7.61 -5.72 -1.64
CA VAL A 57 7.14 -7.03 -1.17
C VAL A 57 7.88 -7.44 0.11
N ILE A 58 9.21 -7.28 0.16
CA ILE A 58 9.99 -7.58 1.37
C ILE A 58 9.51 -6.73 2.55
N TYR A 59 9.36 -5.41 2.36
CA TYR A 59 8.86 -4.52 3.41
C TYR A 59 7.46 -4.91 3.87
N THR A 60 6.57 -5.24 2.93
CA THR A 60 5.22 -5.70 3.25
C THR A 60 5.24 -6.98 4.10
N VAL A 61 6.06 -7.97 3.73
CA VAL A 61 6.24 -9.20 4.52
C VAL A 61 6.80 -8.91 5.92
N LEU A 62 7.77 -7.99 6.02
CA LEU A 62 8.32 -7.58 7.32
C LEU A 62 7.28 -6.90 8.20
N MET A 63 6.44 -6.03 7.65
CA MET A 63 5.32 -5.40 8.34
C MET A 63 4.28 -6.43 8.80
N MET A 64 3.91 -7.38 7.93
CA MET A 64 3.01 -8.49 8.28
C MET A 64 3.55 -9.36 9.42
N ARG A 65 4.85 -9.63 9.41
CA ARG A 65 5.51 -10.42 10.47
C ARG A 65 5.69 -9.63 11.77
N GLY A 66 5.95 -8.34 11.65
CA GLY A 66 6.19 -7.45 12.78
C GLY A 66 4.92 -6.92 13.44
N GLY A 67 3.75 -7.10 12.80
CA GLY A 67 2.49 -6.62 13.34
C GLY A 67 2.34 -5.09 13.32
N PHE A 68 2.88 -4.44 12.30
CA PHE A 68 2.80 -2.97 12.18
C PHE A 68 2.72 -2.52 10.71
N ILE A 69 2.33 -1.27 10.50
CA ILE A 69 2.42 -0.57 9.20
C ILE A 69 3.33 0.64 9.37
N ALA A 70 4.38 0.71 8.55
CA ALA A 70 5.24 1.88 8.44
C ALA A 70 4.48 3.02 7.75
N PRO A 71 4.62 4.29 8.19
CA PRO A 71 3.86 5.40 7.63
C PRO A 71 4.38 5.83 6.25
N SER A 72 3.51 6.47 5.47
CA SER A 72 3.95 7.37 4.41
C SER A 72 4.52 8.63 5.05
N LEU A 73 5.83 8.84 4.92
CA LEU A 73 6.49 10.04 5.43
C LEU A 73 6.19 11.26 4.54
N ASN A 74 6.34 12.45 5.11
CA ASN A 74 6.19 13.73 4.42
C ASN A 74 4.77 13.98 3.87
N VAL A 75 3.77 13.26 4.36
CA VAL A 75 2.36 13.45 4.04
C VAL A 75 1.64 13.94 5.29
N ASN A 76 1.00 15.10 5.20
CA ASN A 76 0.18 15.70 6.27
C ASN A 76 -1.10 16.30 5.68
N ASP A 77 -1.94 16.90 6.49
CA ASP A 77 -3.22 17.45 6.04
C ASP A 77 -3.08 18.67 5.11
N GLU A 78 -1.94 19.37 5.17
CA GLU A 78 -1.70 20.56 4.34
C GLU A 78 -1.26 20.21 2.91
N ASN A 79 -0.58 19.06 2.75
CA ASN A 79 -0.01 18.66 1.45
C ASN A 79 -0.62 17.39 0.86
N LEU A 80 -1.62 16.80 1.51
CA LEU A 80 -2.35 15.67 0.96
C LEU A 80 -3.11 16.09 -0.30
N ASP A 81 -2.86 15.37 -1.40
CA ASP A 81 -3.64 15.58 -2.62
C ASP A 81 -5.13 15.32 -2.34
N PRO A 82 -6.03 16.27 -2.67
CA PRO A 82 -7.46 16.11 -2.45
C PRO A 82 -8.06 14.85 -3.08
N SER A 83 -7.51 14.39 -4.20
CA SER A 83 -7.94 13.14 -4.85
C SER A 83 -7.65 11.89 -4.03
N CYS A 84 -6.71 11.96 -3.09
CA CYS A 84 -6.35 10.87 -2.17
C CYS A 84 -7.02 10.99 -0.80
N ALA A 85 -7.81 12.03 -0.54
CA ALA A 85 -8.38 12.31 0.78
C ALA A 85 -9.37 11.24 1.29
N HIS A 86 -9.94 10.44 0.40
CA HIS A 86 -10.83 9.33 0.73
C HIS A 86 -10.08 8.06 1.16
N LEU A 87 -8.76 7.99 0.97
CA LEU A 87 -7.94 6.83 1.32
C LEU A 87 -7.54 6.85 2.80
N ARG A 88 -7.44 5.68 3.40
CA ARG A 88 -6.98 5.51 4.78
C ARG A 88 -5.45 5.45 4.85
N ILE A 89 -4.79 6.56 4.54
CA ILE A 89 -3.32 6.64 4.51
C ILE A 89 -2.78 6.71 5.94
N VAL A 90 -1.91 5.77 6.31
CA VAL A 90 -1.15 5.82 7.56
C VAL A 90 -0.02 6.85 7.39
N ARG A 91 -0.02 7.88 8.23
CA ARG A 91 0.88 9.04 8.16
C ARG A 91 1.57 9.26 9.51
N GLU A 92 2.62 10.05 9.51
CA GLU A 92 3.37 10.53 10.68
C GLU A 92 4.09 9.44 11.46
N ARG A 93 3.41 8.41 11.92
CA ARG A 93 3.97 7.33 12.74
C ARG A 93 3.44 5.97 12.32
N ALA A 94 4.24 4.94 12.61
CA ALA A 94 3.80 3.57 12.45
C ALA A 94 2.60 3.25 13.34
N VAL A 95 1.74 2.36 12.87
CA VAL A 95 0.59 1.86 13.62
C VAL A 95 0.70 0.35 13.81
N GLU A 96 0.27 -0.15 14.96
CA GLU A 96 0.13 -1.59 15.18
C GLU A 96 -1.04 -2.12 14.36
N ALA A 97 -0.84 -3.26 13.70
CA ALA A 97 -1.86 -3.88 12.85
C ALA A 97 -1.63 -5.39 12.71
N ASP A 98 -2.68 -6.17 12.91
CA ASP A 98 -2.66 -7.61 12.58
C ASP A 98 -2.97 -7.78 11.09
N LEU A 99 -1.93 -7.86 10.28
CA LEU A 99 -2.02 -7.97 8.83
C LEU A 99 -2.07 -9.44 8.41
N ARG A 100 -3.20 -9.88 7.89
CA ARG A 100 -3.39 -11.24 7.36
C ARG A 100 -3.25 -11.28 5.84
N THR A 101 -3.79 -10.26 5.16
CA THR A 101 -3.74 -10.16 3.70
C THR A 101 -3.33 -8.75 3.29
N ALA A 102 -2.33 -8.65 2.43
CA ALA A 102 -1.83 -7.38 1.94
C ALA A 102 -1.66 -7.39 0.42
N LEU A 103 -1.73 -6.20 -0.18
CA LEU A 103 -1.39 -5.98 -1.58
C LEU A 103 -0.09 -5.18 -1.70
N SER A 104 0.66 -5.44 -2.76
CA SER A 104 1.77 -4.60 -3.20
C SER A 104 1.56 -4.24 -4.66
N ASN A 105 1.40 -2.95 -4.95
CA ASN A 105 1.16 -2.43 -6.29
C ASN A 105 2.44 -1.94 -6.94
N SER A 106 2.64 -2.27 -8.21
CA SER A 106 3.76 -1.80 -9.02
C SER A 106 3.28 -1.43 -10.42
N PHE A 107 3.45 -0.16 -10.80
CA PHE A 107 3.04 0.35 -12.10
C PHE A 107 4.27 0.85 -12.86
N GLY A 108 4.50 0.27 -14.04
CA GLY A 108 5.67 0.55 -14.86
C GLY A 108 5.37 1.43 -16.06
N PHE A 109 6.40 2.12 -16.56
CA PHE A 109 6.32 2.84 -17.82
C PHE A 109 5.92 1.90 -18.96
N GLY A 110 5.10 2.40 -19.88
CA GLY A 110 4.58 1.60 -20.98
C GLY A 110 3.31 0.81 -20.64
N GLY A 111 2.71 1.02 -19.44
CA GLY A 111 1.42 0.47 -19.05
C GLY A 111 1.46 -0.93 -18.44
N THR A 112 2.63 -1.41 -18.04
CA THR A 112 2.73 -2.66 -17.27
C THR A 112 2.30 -2.39 -15.83
N ASN A 113 1.20 -3.03 -15.41
CA ASN A 113 0.69 -2.95 -14.04
C ASN A 113 0.72 -4.34 -13.42
N ALA A 114 1.19 -4.43 -12.19
CA ALA A 114 1.22 -5.66 -11.42
C ALA A 114 0.78 -5.41 -9.98
N THR A 115 -0.03 -6.32 -9.46
CA THR A 115 -0.40 -6.34 -8.04
C THR A 115 -0.12 -7.73 -7.50
N LEU A 116 0.66 -7.80 -6.43
CA LEU A 116 0.89 -9.05 -5.70
C LEU A 116 -0.03 -9.08 -4.49
N VAL A 117 -0.69 -10.21 -4.30
CA VAL A 117 -1.49 -10.50 -3.11
C VAL A 117 -0.67 -11.39 -2.19
N LEU A 118 -0.43 -10.92 -0.98
CA LEU A 118 0.32 -11.63 0.05
C LEU A 118 -0.65 -12.04 1.16
N ARG A 119 -0.60 -13.29 1.56
CA ARG A 119 -1.41 -13.79 2.67
C ARG A 119 -0.54 -14.51 3.67
N ARG A 120 -0.77 -14.25 4.97
CA ARG A 120 -0.10 -14.98 6.05
C ARG A 120 -0.47 -16.45 5.94
N TRP A 121 0.55 -17.30 5.92
CA TRP A 121 0.34 -18.73 6.02
C TRP A 121 -0.10 -19.06 7.45
N GLU A 122 -1.24 -19.70 7.58
CA GLU A 122 -1.69 -20.28 8.85
C GLU A 122 -1.51 -21.79 8.72
N ASP A 123 -0.69 -22.37 9.59
CA ASP A 123 -0.62 -23.82 9.68
C ASP A 123 -2.02 -24.32 10.03
N ALA A 124 -2.56 -25.20 9.20
CA ALA A 124 -3.78 -25.91 9.56
C ALA A 124 -3.51 -26.56 10.92
N ALA A 125 -4.36 -26.23 11.90
CA ALA A 125 -4.27 -26.82 13.23
C ALA A 125 -4.15 -28.35 13.06
N ARG A 126 -2.99 -28.90 13.47
CA ARG A 126 -2.79 -30.35 13.53
C ARG A 126 -3.61 -30.97 14.60
#